data_f4573f6f33175b78edac7047638d4360
#
_entry.id   f4573f6f33175b78edac7047638d4360
#
_cell.length_a   1.000
_cell.length_b   1.000
_cell.length_c   1.000
_cell.angle_alpha   90.00
_cell.angle_beta   90.00
_cell.angle_gamma   90.00
#
_symmetry.space_group_name_H-M   'P 1'
#
loop_
_entity.id
_entity.type
_entity.pdbx_description
1 polymer ?
#
loop_
_entity_poly.entity_id
_entity_poly.type
_entity_poly.pdbx_seq_one_letter_code
_entity_poly.pdbx_strand_id
1 'polypeptide(L)'
;MGPRMTAELADDALRMAISTRRPGPGCIHRSDHGSQYASLLMGRTMRDAGIRPSMGAISSPWDNAVTESLMGCIKSECVHARTFDSREQAVLEIFDYIEGFYNPVRIHSALGWLSPDEFEKANWKGRTQAA
;
A
#
# COMPACT_ATOMS: atom_id res chain seq x y z
N MET A 1 -11.50 -4.63 3.10
CA MET A 1 -12.40 -3.50 3.50
C MET A 1 -13.24 -3.92 4.68
N GLY A 2 -13.41 -3.04 5.65
CA GLY A 2 -14.21 -3.26 6.85
C GLY A 2 -15.22 -2.14 7.08
N PRO A 3 -16.24 -2.37 7.94
CA PRO A 3 -17.26 -1.38 8.24
C PRO A 3 -16.75 -0.22 9.10
N ARG A 4 -15.62 -0.41 9.77
CA ARG A 4 -14.98 0.58 10.64
C ARG A 4 -13.48 0.55 10.46
N MET A 5 -12.84 1.70 10.69
CA MET A 5 -11.37 1.80 10.74
C MET A 5 -10.89 1.36 12.12
N THR A 6 -10.44 0.11 12.22
CA THR A 6 -9.92 -0.47 13.45
C THR A 6 -8.44 -0.82 13.30
N ALA A 7 -7.75 -1.02 14.44
CA ALA A 7 -6.37 -1.50 14.44
C ALA A 7 -6.23 -2.87 13.76
N GLU A 8 -7.22 -3.74 13.95
CA GLU A 8 -7.26 -5.07 13.32
C GLU A 8 -7.36 -4.97 11.80
N LEU A 9 -8.18 -4.06 11.27
CA LEU A 9 -8.29 -3.85 9.83
C LEU A 9 -6.96 -3.38 9.23
N ALA A 10 -6.27 -2.48 9.90
CA ALA A 10 -4.97 -1.98 9.48
C ALA A 10 -3.90 -3.10 9.55
N ASP A 11 -3.91 -3.90 10.62
CA ASP A 11 -3.00 -5.03 10.78
C ASP A 11 -3.25 -6.13 9.73
N ASP A 12 -4.50 -6.43 9.43
CA ASP A 12 -4.86 -7.39 8.36
C ASP A 12 -4.33 -6.94 7.01
N ALA A 13 -4.47 -5.65 6.69
CA ALA A 13 -3.92 -5.08 5.45
C ALA A 13 -2.39 -5.19 5.41
N LEU A 14 -1.72 -4.91 6.52
CA LEU A 14 -0.27 -5.06 6.64
C LEU A 14 0.16 -6.52 6.46
N ARG A 15 -0.54 -7.48 7.09
CA ARG A 15 -0.27 -8.91 6.94
C ARG A 15 -0.44 -9.37 5.50
N MET A 16 -1.47 -8.91 4.80
CA MET A 16 -1.65 -9.18 3.37
C MET A 16 -0.47 -8.66 2.56
N ALA A 17 -0.03 -7.44 2.81
CA ALA A 17 1.11 -6.84 2.12
C ALA A 17 2.40 -7.64 2.37
N ILE A 18 2.67 -8.03 3.61
CA ILE A 18 3.82 -8.85 3.98
C ILE A 18 3.78 -10.20 3.27
N SER A 19 2.63 -10.87 3.28
CA SER A 19 2.44 -12.17 2.63
C SER A 19 2.66 -12.10 1.11
N THR A 20 2.16 -11.06 0.48
CA THR A 20 2.24 -10.89 -0.98
C THR A 20 3.63 -10.41 -1.43
N ARG A 21 4.19 -9.45 -0.73
CA ARG A 21 5.43 -8.77 -1.15
C ARG A 21 6.69 -9.37 -0.55
N ARG A 22 6.58 -10.09 0.55
CA ARG A 22 7.70 -10.71 1.28
C ARG A 22 8.88 -9.77 1.45
N PRO A 23 8.69 -8.60 2.11
CA PRO A 23 9.74 -7.61 2.25
C PRO A 23 10.91 -8.18 3.04
N GLY A 24 12.13 -7.86 2.61
CA GLY A 24 13.33 -8.21 3.35
C GLY A 24 13.45 -7.42 4.66
N PRO A 25 14.37 -7.85 5.57
CA PRO A 25 14.63 -7.14 6.81
C PRO A 25 15.02 -5.67 6.56
N GLY A 26 14.51 -4.76 7.39
CA GLY A 26 14.80 -3.33 7.27
C GLY A 26 13.88 -2.56 6.34
N CYS A 27 12.88 -3.19 5.74
CA CYS A 27 11.83 -2.47 5.01
C CYS A 27 11.17 -1.44 5.92
N ILE A 28 10.92 -0.25 5.40
CA ILE A 28 10.31 0.84 6.16
C ILE A 28 8.82 0.93 5.82
N HIS A 29 7.97 0.79 6.84
CA HIS A 29 6.54 1.06 6.73
C HIS A 29 6.26 2.50 7.11
N ARG A 30 5.69 3.26 6.19
CA ARG A 30 5.28 4.66 6.42
C ARG A 30 3.78 4.72 6.66
N SER A 31 3.40 5.43 7.70
CA SER A 31 2.01 5.71 8.04
C SER A 31 1.90 7.10 8.65
N ASP A 32 0.67 7.61 8.72
CA ASP A 32 0.39 8.81 9.49
C ASP A 32 0.31 8.50 11.00
N HIS A 33 -0.02 9.51 11.81
CA HIS A 33 -0.17 9.37 13.26
C HIS A 33 -1.57 8.86 13.67
N GLY A 34 -2.32 8.22 12.78
CA GLY A 34 -3.61 7.61 13.11
C GLY A 34 -3.47 6.55 14.19
N SER A 35 -4.41 6.51 15.14
CA SER A 35 -4.36 5.60 16.29
C SER A 35 -4.31 4.13 15.90
N GLN A 36 -4.95 3.75 14.78
CA GLN A 36 -4.92 2.39 14.24
C GLN A 36 -3.54 1.95 13.77
N TYR A 37 -2.70 2.88 13.31
CA TYR A 37 -1.32 2.60 12.87
C TYR A 37 -0.30 2.63 14.00
N ALA A 38 -0.65 3.25 15.12
CA ALA A 38 0.18 3.32 16.32
C ALA A 38 -0.13 2.19 17.32
N SER A 39 -0.97 1.21 16.94
CA SER A 39 -1.38 0.13 17.83
C SER A 39 -0.25 -0.83 18.15
N LEU A 40 -0.31 -1.45 19.36
CA LEU A 40 0.62 -2.51 19.75
C LEU A 40 0.55 -3.72 18.80
N LEU A 41 -0.64 -3.99 18.23
CA LEU A 41 -0.86 -5.09 17.29
C LEU A 41 -0.02 -4.90 16.03
N MET A 42 -0.09 -3.74 15.39
CA MET A 42 0.72 -3.43 14.21
C MET A 42 2.22 -3.42 14.53
N GLY A 43 2.59 -2.90 15.71
CA GLY A 43 3.97 -2.89 16.17
C GLY A 43 4.56 -4.31 16.26
N ARG A 44 3.79 -5.26 16.76
CA ARG A 44 4.18 -6.69 16.80
C ARG A 44 4.33 -7.28 15.40
N THR A 45 3.34 -7.06 14.54
CA THR A 45 3.37 -7.56 13.17
C THR A 45 4.58 -7.03 12.40
N MET A 46 4.89 -5.74 12.52
CA MET A 46 6.07 -5.14 11.90
C MET A 46 7.37 -5.72 12.45
N ARG A 47 7.47 -5.87 13.77
CA ARG A 47 8.66 -6.43 14.43
C ARG A 47 8.93 -7.86 13.99
N ASP A 48 7.89 -8.70 13.98
CA ASP A 48 8.00 -10.10 13.58
C ASP A 48 8.42 -10.26 12.10
N ALA A 49 8.06 -9.30 11.26
CA ALA A 49 8.43 -9.26 9.85
C ALA A 49 9.75 -8.51 9.56
N GLY A 50 10.42 -7.97 10.58
CA GLY A 50 11.64 -7.16 10.41
C GLY A 50 11.39 -5.80 9.76
N ILE A 51 10.18 -5.28 9.84
CA ILE A 51 9.79 -3.99 9.26
C ILE A 51 10.00 -2.89 10.30
N ARG A 52 10.56 -1.78 9.85
CA ARG A 52 10.78 -0.59 10.68
C ARG A 52 9.64 0.40 10.48
N PRO A 53 8.98 0.86 11.54
CA PRO A 53 7.97 1.91 11.44
C PRO A 53 8.63 3.27 11.20
N SER A 54 8.00 4.09 10.36
CA SER A 54 8.32 5.51 10.20
C SER A 54 7.00 6.25 10.09
N MET A 55 6.70 7.09 11.06
CA MET A 55 5.48 7.91 11.06
C MET A 55 5.69 9.28 10.41
N GLY A 56 6.85 9.53 9.83
CA GLY A 56 7.20 10.82 9.27
C GLY A 56 7.36 11.93 10.32
N ALA A 57 7.84 13.08 9.91
CA ALA A 57 7.82 14.27 10.75
C ALA A 57 6.37 14.80 10.86
N ILE A 58 5.98 15.24 12.05
CA ILE A 58 4.61 15.67 12.41
C ILE A 58 4.04 16.74 11.46
N SER A 59 4.88 17.41 10.66
CA SER A 59 4.47 18.48 9.78
C SER A 59 4.96 18.34 8.34
N SER A 60 5.40 17.16 7.93
CA SER A 60 5.84 16.94 6.54
C SER A 60 4.70 16.40 5.67
N PRO A 61 4.10 17.22 4.80
CA PRO A 61 3.07 16.75 3.87
C PRO A 61 3.62 15.81 2.80
N TRP A 62 4.93 15.78 2.60
CA TRP A 62 5.58 14.99 1.55
C TRP A 62 5.57 13.48 1.84
N ASP A 63 5.58 13.08 3.11
CA ASP A 63 5.64 11.67 3.49
C ASP A 63 4.38 10.89 3.12
N ASN A 64 3.22 11.58 3.02
CA ASN A 64 1.94 10.99 2.65
C ASN A 64 1.53 11.26 1.20
N ALA A 65 2.23 12.12 0.47
CA ALA A 65 1.85 12.53 -0.89
C ALA A 65 1.73 11.35 -1.87
N VAL A 66 2.58 10.35 -1.76
CA VAL A 66 2.53 9.14 -2.61
C VAL A 66 1.27 8.32 -2.33
N THR A 67 0.94 8.12 -1.06
CA THR A 67 -0.28 7.41 -0.64
C THR A 67 -1.54 8.18 -1.05
N GLU A 68 -1.55 9.49 -0.87
CA GLU A 68 -2.66 10.35 -1.30
C GLU A 68 -2.85 10.29 -2.82
N SER A 69 -1.77 10.30 -3.59
CA SER A 69 -1.82 10.15 -5.05
C SER A 69 -2.40 8.81 -5.46
N LEU A 70 -1.97 7.71 -4.84
CA LEU A 70 -2.54 6.38 -5.09
C LEU A 70 -4.03 6.34 -4.79
N MET A 71 -4.43 6.84 -3.62
CA MET A 71 -5.85 6.89 -3.24
C MET A 71 -6.66 7.78 -4.16
N GLY A 72 -6.08 8.88 -4.64
CA GLY A 72 -6.68 9.74 -5.65
C GLY A 72 -6.94 9.01 -6.96
N CYS A 73 -5.99 8.24 -7.45
CA CYS A 73 -6.14 7.41 -8.64
C CYS A 73 -7.26 6.36 -8.47
N ILE A 74 -7.25 5.61 -7.37
CA ILE A 74 -8.28 4.60 -7.10
C ILE A 74 -9.66 5.25 -7.05
N LYS A 75 -9.79 6.38 -6.37
CA LYS A 75 -11.07 7.10 -6.27
C LYS A 75 -11.55 7.60 -7.63
N SER A 76 -10.71 8.30 -8.37
CA SER A 76 -11.10 8.94 -9.63
C SER A 76 -11.30 7.94 -10.77
N GLU A 77 -10.47 6.92 -10.87
CA GLU A 77 -10.46 6.00 -12.00
C GLU A 77 -11.34 4.75 -11.77
N CYS A 78 -11.54 4.35 -10.52
CA CYS A 78 -12.32 3.15 -10.20
C CYS A 78 -13.59 3.46 -9.43
N VAL A 79 -13.49 4.16 -8.30
CA VAL A 79 -14.61 4.30 -7.36
C VAL A 79 -15.67 5.30 -7.86
N HIS A 80 -15.25 6.51 -8.23
CA HIS A 80 -16.19 7.58 -8.62
C HIS A 80 -16.85 7.32 -9.97
N ALA A 81 -16.24 6.51 -10.83
CA ALA A 81 -16.79 6.17 -12.13
C ALA A 81 -17.86 5.07 -12.07
N ARG A 82 -18.12 4.47 -10.91
CA ARG A 82 -18.98 3.30 -10.77
C ARG A 82 -19.89 3.40 -9.56
N THR A 83 -21.01 2.69 -9.62
CA THR A 83 -21.88 2.44 -8.48
C THR A 83 -21.77 0.97 -8.10
N PHE A 84 -21.60 0.69 -6.82
CA PHE A 84 -21.46 -0.67 -6.32
C PHE A 84 -22.74 -1.07 -5.58
N ASP A 85 -23.26 -2.26 -5.89
CA ASP A 85 -24.47 -2.79 -5.24
C ASP A 85 -24.19 -3.36 -3.85
N SER A 86 -22.93 -3.74 -3.61
CA SER A 86 -22.49 -4.30 -2.32
C SER A 86 -21.03 -3.97 -2.04
N ARG A 87 -20.61 -4.15 -0.77
CA ARG A 87 -19.20 -4.03 -0.39
C ARG A 87 -18.35 -5.11 -1.06
N GLU A 88 -18.87 -6.31 -1.17
CA GLU A 88 -18.19 -7.44 -1.81
C GLU A 88 -17.91 -7.14 -3.27
N GLN A 89 -18.85 -6.55 -3.99
CA GLN A 89 -18.63 -6.08 -5.36
C GLN A 89 -17.54 -5.00 -5.40
N ALA A 90 -17.58 -4.02 -4.52
CA ALA A 90 -16.56 -2.98 -4.46
C ALA A 90 -15.17 -3.55 -4.22
N VAL A 91 -15.04 -4.55 -3.33
CA VAL A 91 -13.75 -5.23 -3.07
C VAL A 91 -13.21 -5.88 -4.34
N LEU A 92 -14.04 -6.61 -5.07
CA LEU A 92 -13.63 -7.29 -6.31
C LEU A 92 -13.21 -6.29 -7.39
N GLU A 93 -13.99 -5.24 -7.59
CA GLU A 93 -13.72 -4.21 -8.60
C GLU A 93 -12.44 -3.42 -8.30
N ILE A 94 -12.20 -3.07 -7.04
CA ILE A 94 -10.97 -2.39 -6.63
C ILE A 94 -9.77 -3.33 -6.77
N PHE A 95 -9.94 -4.60 -6.39
CA PHE A 95 -8.89 -5.61 -6.57
C PHE A 95 -8.52 -5.77 -8.05
N ASP A 96 -9.50 -5.92 -8.92
CA ASP A 96 -9.29 -6.02 -10.37
C ASP A 96 -8.62 -4.76 -10.94
N TYR A 97 -9.00 -3.59 -10.47
CA TYR A 97 -8.35 -2.34 -10.88
C TYR A 97 -6.88 -2.31 -10.45
N ILE A 98 -6.56 -2.67 -9.22
CA ILE A 98 -5.19 -2.63 -8.71
C ILE A 98 -4.32 -3.70 -9.37
N GLU A 99 -4.75 -4.95 -9.33
CA GLU A 99 -3.95 -6.10 -9.79
C GLU A 99 -3.99 -6.29 -11.30
N GLY A 100 -5.09 -5.93 -11.95
CA GLY A 100 -5.26 -6.08 -13.40
C GLY A 100 -4.83 -4.89 -14.22
N PHE A 101 -4.85 -3.68 -13.66
CA PHE A 101 -4.54 -2.46 -14.40
C PHE A 101 -3.48 -1.58 -13.74
N TYR A 102 -3.67 -1.17 -12.47
CA TYR A 102 -2.79 -0.20 -11.83
C TYR A 102 -1.34 -0.71 -11.77
N ASN A 103 -1.14 -1.88 -11.21
CA ASN A 103 0.20 -2.43 -11.04
C ASN A 103 0.86 -2.85 -12.37
N PRO A 104 0.19 -3.63 -13.26
CA PRO A 104 0.86 -4.13 -14.45
C PRO A 104 0.88 -3.17 -15.63
N VAL A 105 -0.07 -2.25 -15.74
CA VAL A 105 -0.33 -1.48 -16.98
C VAL A 105 -0.25 0.03 -16.82
N ARG A 106 -0.76 0.58 -15.70
CA ARG A 106 -0.86 2.03 -15.53
C ARG A 106 0.52 2.66 -15.41
N ILE A 107 0.86 3.52 -16.38
CA ILE A 107 2.14 4.24 -16.39
C ILE A 107 2.11 5.46 -15.47
N HIS A 108 3.25 5.81 -14.91
CA HIS A 108 3.44 6.95 -14.01
C HIS A 108 4.67 7.77 -14.42
N SER A 109 4.50 9.07 -14.56
CA SER A 109 5.61 9.97 -14.89
C SER A 109 6.75 9.92 -13.85
N ALA A 110 6.39 9.81 -12.56
CA ALA A 110 7.35 9.69 -11.47
C ALA A 110 8.19 8.39 -11.52
N LEU A 111 7.73 7.37 -12.24
CA LEU A 111 8.44 6.10 -12.45
C LEU A 111 9.11 6.03 -13.84
N GLY A 112 9.32 7.17 -14.50
CA GLY A 112 9.87 7.20 -15.85
C GLY A 112 8.92 6.62 -16.90
N TRP A 113 7.62 6.84 -16.73
CA TRP A 113 6.53 6.33 -17.60
C TRP A 113 6.42 4.80 -17.61
N LEU A 114 6.89 4.15 -16.56
CA LEU A 114 6.69 2.72 -16.33
C LEU A 114 5.47 2.48 -15.44
N SER A 115 4.91 1.27 -15.54
CA SER A 115 3.97 0.79 -14.54
C SER A 115 4.70 0.42 -13.24
N PRO A 116 4.02 0.32 -12.10
CA PRO A 116 4.63 -0.14 -10.86
C PRO A 116 5.37 -1.48 -11.00
N ASP A 117 4.77 -2.45 -11.67
CA ASP A 117 5.40 -3.77 -11.88
C ASP A 117 6.66 -3.69 -12.75
N GLU A 118 6.61 -2.89 -13.81
CA GLU A 118 7.77 -2.68 -14.69
C GLU A 118 8.90 -1.98 -13.94
N PHE A 119 8.58 -0.94 -13.17
CA PHE A 119 9.55 -0.23 -12.35
C PHE A 119 10.19 -1.14 -11.31
N GLU A 120 9.40 -1.96 -10.64
CA GLU A 120 9.89 -2.90 -9.65
C GLU A 120 10.83 -3.93 -10.28
N LYS A 121 10.45 -4.52 -11.41
CA LYS A 121 11.30 -5.47 -12.15
C LYS A 121 12.62 -4.85 -12.58
N ALA A 122 12.60 -3.61 -13.07
CA ALA A 122 13.80 -2.90 -13.47
C ALA A 122 14.76 -2.63 -12.29
N ASN A 123 14.23 -2.46 -11.08
CA ASN A 123 15.01 -2.16 -9.88
C ASN A 123 15.27 -3.37 -8.97
N TRP A 124 14.72 -4.54 -9.31
CA TRP A 124 14.83 -5.76 -8.48
C TRP A 124 16.24 -6.31 -8.38
N LYS A 125 17.06 -6.09 -9.39
CA LYS A 125 18.45 -6.60 -9.46
C LYS A 125 19.33 -6.19 -8.28
N GLY A 126 18.97 -5.14 -7.54
CA GLY A 126 19.70 -4.71 -6.35
C GLY A 126 19.37 -5.47 -5.07
N ARG A 127 18.25 -6.20 -5.03
CA ARG A 127 17.82 -6.92 -3.81
C ARG A 127 18.33 -8.35 -3.75
N THR A 128 18.56 -8.98 -4.88
CA THR A 128 19.06 -10.37 -4.95
C THR A 128 20.55 -10.47 -4.56
N GLN A 129 21.30 -9.36 -4.62
CA GLN A 129 22.70 -9.31 -4.22
C GLN A 129 22.92 -8.93 -2.75
N ALA A 130 21.86 -8.52 -2.03
CA ALA A 130 21.90 -8.13 -0.63
C ALA A 130 21.36 -9.21 0.32
N ALA A 131 21.02 -10.38 -0.21
CA ALA A 131 20.59 -11.54 0.58
C ALA A 131 21.76 -12.47 0.88
#